data_45b6bac9b7f385571414a3c56021d726
#
_entry.id   45b6bac9b7f385571414a3c56021d726
#
_cell.length_a   1.000
_cell.length_b   1.000
_cell.length_c   1.000
_cell.angle_alpha   90.00
_cell.angle_beta   90.00
_cell.angle_gamma   90.00
#
_symmetry.space_group_name_H-M   'P 1'
#
loop_
_entity.id
_entity.type
_entity.pdbx_description
1 polymer ?
#
loop_
_entity_poly.entity_id
_entity_poly.type
_entity_poly.pdbx_seq_one_letter_code
_entity_poly.pdbx_strand_id
1 'polypeptide(L)'
;MNIGIVCYPTFGGSGVVATELGMALADKGHNVHFITYNQPVRLDFISHNLHFHQVLLEEYPLFQYQPYELALSSKMVEVVEKNQLEVLHVHYAIPHAYAAFMAKQMLKEKGLDVKVVTTLHGTDITLVGSHPTYKSAVEFSINNSDVVTAVSNSLKETTTKLFNITKEIKVIYNFIDTQKYDKAHKEECKRFALAKPHERIFTHVSNFRPVKRVEDVVRIFHEVRKEIPSKLLMIGEGPERSKAEKLVKELNISEDVFFLGNSTEVTKILCYTDIFLLPSQTESFGLAALEAMAAGTAVISTNTGGLPEVNIDGVTGYLSDLGDIQDMAKNALSILKEDKILATFKQHARAHTKKFSLENILPVYEGIYTSCYKSKV
;
A
#
# COMPACT_ATOMS: atom_id res chain seq x y z
N MET A 1 13.00 21.31 5.70
CA MET A 1 13.94 20.49 4.92
C MET A 1 13.48 20.44 3.48
N ASN A 2 14.41 20.25 2.55
CA ASN A 2 14.13 20.02 1.14
C ASN A 2 14.24 18.50 0.86
N ILE A 3 13.13 17.85 0.54
CA ILE A 3 13.02 16.39 0.48
C ILE A 3 12.57 15.98 -0.93
N GLY A 4 13.35 15.11 -1.57
CA GLY A 4 12.94 14.44 -2.82
C GLY A 4 12.23 13.13 -2.51
N ILE A 5 11.05 12.90 -3.09
CA ILE A 5 10.31 11.63 -3.01
C ILE A 5 10.28 10.99 -4.38
N VAL A 6 10.70 9.72 -4.44
CA VAL A 6 10.72 8.91 -5.66
C VAL A 6 9.86 7.68 -5.45
N CYS A 7 8.85 7.51 -6.28
CA CYS A 7 7.91 6.40 -6.17
C CYS A 7 7.32 6.04 -7.53
N TYR A 8 6.60 4.94 -7.60
CA TYR A 8 5.72 4.66 -8.73
C TYR A 8 4.45 5.50 -8.63
N PRO A 9 4.09 6.32 -9.63
CA PRO A 9 2.92 7.19 -9.61
C PRO A 9 1.63 6.41 -9.93
N THR A 10 1.37 5.31 -9.22
CA THR A 10 0.26 4.40 -9.52
C THR A 10 -0.73 4.32 -8.35
N PHE A 11 -1.95 3.81 -8.63
CA PHE A 11 -2.97 3.52 -7.60
C PHE A 11 -2.58 2.37 -6.64
N GLY A 12 -1.40 1.76 -6.80
CA GLY A 12 -0.90 0.77 -5.87
C GLY A 12 -0.59 1.36 -4.49
N GLY A 13 -0.69 0.54 -3.45
CA GLY A 13 -0.53 0.98 -2.06
C GLY A 13 0.77 1.75 -1.78
N SER A 14 1.88 1.37 -2.40
CA SER A 14 3.17 2.07 -2.24
C SER A 14 3.16 3.50 -2.81
N GLY A 15 2.54 3.70 -3.99
CA GLY A 15 2.41 5.02 -4.60
C GLY A 15 1.51 5.95 -3.78
N VAL A 16 0.40 5.43 -3.28
CA VAL A 16 -0.52 6.17 -2.40
C VAL A 16 0.19 6.57 -1.10
N VAL A 17 0.88 5.65 -0.43
CA VAL A 17 1.61 5.94 0.82
C VAL A 17 2.70 6.99 0.59
N ALA A 18 3.48 6.87 -0.48
CA ALA A 18 4.53 7.85 -0.81
C ALA A 18 3.95 9.24 -1.07
N THR A 19 2.82 9.32 -1.78
CA THR A 19 2.17 10.59 -2.09
C THR A 19 1.58 11.23 -0.83
N GLU A 20 0.86 10.46 -0.01
CA GLU A 20 0.27 10.97 1.23
C GLU A 20 1.34 11.38 2.26
N LEU A 21 2.47 10.66 2.32
CA LEU A 21 3.62 11.07 3.13
C LEU A 21 4.17 12.42 2.67
N GLY A 22 4.38 12.59 1.37
CA GLY A 22 4.91 13.83 0.82
C GLY A 22 3.98 15.03 1.05
N MET A 23 2.67 14.85 0.87
CA MET A 23 1.70 15.89 1.17
C MET A 23 1.72 16.28 2.66
N ALA A 24 1.73 15.30 3.55
CA ALA A 24 1.77 15.54 5.00
C ALA A 24 3.07 16.23 5.44
N LEU A 25 4.21 15.90 4.84
CA LEU A 25 5.48 16.60 5.06
C LEU A 25 5.41 18.06 4.59
N ALA A 26 4.80 18.32 3.44
CA ALA A 26 4.61 19.68 2.93
C ALA A 26 3.70 20.52 3.84
N ASP A 27 2.63 19.92 4.37
CA ASP A 27 1.75 20.57 5.36
C ASP A 27 2.48 20.91 6.68
N LYS A 28 3.57 20.20 7.00
CA LYS A 28 4.47 20.50 8.13
C LYS A 28 5.53 21.56 7.79
N GLY A 29 5.52 22.10 6.56
CA GLY A 29 6.42 23.16 6.12
C GLY A 29 7.73 22.66 5.50
N HIS A 30 7.86 21.38 5.17
CA HIS A 30 8.96 20.88 4.35
C HIS A 30 8.71 21.21 2.87
N ASN A 31 9.78 21.49 2.10
CA ASN A 31 9.69 21.56 0.64
C ASN A 31 9.85 20.15 0.06
N VAL A 32 8.79 19.63 -0.56
CA VAL A 32 8.74 18.27 -1.08
C VAL A 32 8.73 18.27 -2.60
N HIS A 33 9.64 17.49 -3.17
CA HIS A 33 9.88 17.38 -4.61
C HIS A 33 9.63 15.94 -5.06
N PHE A 34 8.50 15.69 -5.71
CA PHE A 34 8.23 14.40 -6.34
C PHE A 34 9.00 14.26 -7.65
N ILE A 35 9.77 13.19 -7.79
CA ILE A 35 10.57 12.88 -8.98
C ILE A 35 10.08 11.56 -9.55
N THR A 36 9.21 11.60 -10.57
CA THR A 36 8.54 10.44 -11.13
C THR A 36 8.27 10.62 -12.63
N TYR A 37 7.95 9.54 -13.36
CA TYR A 37 7.66 9.62 -14.80
C TYR A 37 6.27 10.21 -15.12
N ASN A 38 5.32 10.12 -14.20
CA ASN A 38 4.00 10.75 -14.28
C ASN A 38 3.65 11.39 -12.95
N GLN A 39 2.67 12.28 -12.95
CA GLN A 39 2.15 12.86 -11.71
C GLN A 39 1.65 11.76 -10.78
N PRO A 40 2.10 11.75 -9.50
CA PRO A 40 1.62 10.80 -8.51
C PRO A 40 0.11 10.88 -8.31
N VAL A 41 -0.51 9.72 -8.14
CA VAL A 41 -1.94 9.63 -7.85
C VAL A 41 -2.25 10.31 -6.52
N ARG A 42 -3.36 11.03 -6.45
CA ARG A 42 -3.79 11.83 -5.29
C ARG A 42 -2.89 13.04 -4.97
N LEU A 43 -1.93 13.40 -5.81
CA LEU A 43 -1.12 14.59 -5.58
C LEU A 43 -1.96 15.86 -5.76
N ASP A 44 -2.07 16.64 -4.70
CA ASP A 44 -2.74 17.94 -4.70
C ASP A 44 -1.68 19.05 -4.82
N PHE A 45 -1.81 19.92 -5.84
CA PHE A 45 -0.90 21.04 -6.09
C PHE A 45 -1.28 22.33 -5.36
N ILE A 46 -2.25 22.29 -4.48
CA ILE A 46 -2.69 23.50 -3.75
C ILE A 46 -1.63 23.98 -2.75
N SER A 47 -0.71 23.09 -2.31
CA SER A 47 0.36 23.45 -1.37
C SER A 47 1.53 24.13 -2.09
N HIS A 48 1.99 25.27 -1.58
CA HIS A 48 3.17 25.99 -2.08
C HIS A 48 4.48 25.21 -1.93
N ASN A 49 4.49 24.21 -1.07
CA ASN A 49 5.67 23.40 -0.75
C ASN A 49 5.71 22.06 -1.50
N LEU A 50 4.83 21.85 -2.47
CA LEU A 50 4.78 20.63 -3.29
C LEU A 50 5.25 20.94 -4.72
N HIS A 51 6.24 20.18 -5.18
CA HIS A 51 6.81 20.31 -6.50
C HIS A 51 6.82 18.97 -7.21
N PHE A 52 6.57 18.98 -8.52
CA PHE A 52 6.62 17.79 -9.36
C PHE A 52 7.68 17.95 -10.46
N HIS A 53 8.53 16.96 -10.60
CA HIS A 53 9.58 16.89 -11.59
C HIS A 53 9.42 15.64 -12.42
N GLN A 54 9.02 15.81 -13.66
CA GLN A 54 8.80 14.69 -14.56
C GLN A 54 10.14 14.11 -15.06
N VAL A 55 10.28 12.80 -14.97
CA VAL A 55 11.34 12.02 -15.60
C VAL A 55 10.89 11.68 -17.01
N LEU A 56 11.45 12.36 -17.99
CA LEU A 56 11.17 12.11 -19.41
C LEU A 56 12.07 10.99 -19.92
N LEU A 57 11.49 10.11 -20.71
CA LEU A 57 12.19 9.06 -21.41
C LEU A 57 12.13 9.37 -22.90
N GLU A 58 13.29 9.64 -23.50
CA GLU A 58 13.38 9.86 -24.94
C GLU A 58 13.49 8.51 -25.67
N GLU A 59 12.73 8.38 -26.73
CA GLU A 59 12.85 7.23 -27.63
C GLU A 59 14.14 7.36 -28.45
N TYR A 60 15.00 6.35 -28.34
CA TYR A 60 16.20 6.26 -29.15
C TYR A 60 16.25 4.91 -29.87
N PRO A 61 16.39 4.86 -31.21
CA PRO A 61 16.20 3.64 -31.99
C PRO A 61 17.11 2.46 -31.60
N LEU A 62 18.27 2.72 -30.99
CA LEU A 62 19.18 1.68 -30.52
C LEU A 62 18.81 1.10 -29.14
N PHE A 63 17.91 1.72 -28.43
CA PHE A 63 17.45 1.18 -27.15
C PHE A 63 16.26 0.25 -27.36
N GLN A 64 16.49 -1.04 -27.22
CA GLN A 64 15.41 -2.03 -27.20
C GLN A 64 14.45 -1.78 -26.02
N TYR A 65 15.01 -1.34 -24.89
CA TYR A 65 14.29 -0.91 -23.70
C TYR A 65 14.80 0.45 -23.27
N GLN A 66 13.89 1.35 -22.92
CA GLN A 66 14.27 2.68 -22.44
C GLN A 66 14.99 2.57 -21.11
N PRO A 67 16.19 3.15 -20.93
CA PRO A 67 16.98 3.06 -19.70
C PRO A 67 16.44 4.00 -18.62
N TYR A 68 15.33 3.60 -18.01
CA TYR A 68 14.63 4.42 -17.01
C TYR A 68 15.53 4.82 -15.85
N GLU A 69 16.37 3.92 -15.36
CA GLU A 69 17.26 4.16 -14.21
C GLU A 69 18.28 5.26 -14.50
N LEU A 70 18.77 5.35 -15.75
CA LEU A 70 19.70 6.40 -16.17
C LEU A 70 19.01 7.77 -16.21
N ALA A 71 17.82 7.83 -16.81
CA ALA A 71 17.03 9.05 -16.86
C ALA A 71 16.63 9.52 -15.45
N LEU A 72 16.21 8.59 -14.59
CA LEU A 72 15.82 8.87 -13.22
C LEU A 72 17.01 9.38 -12.39
N SER A 73 18.18 8.73 -12.46
CA SER A 73 19.36 9.17 -11.71
C SER A 73 19.83 10.56 -12.16
N SER A 74 19.83 10.83 -13.47
CA SER A 74 20.17 12.14 -14.03
C SER A 74 19.19 13.22 -13.57
N LYS A 75 17.87 12.90 -13.56
CA LYS A 75 16.84 13.83 -13.06
C LYS A 75 16.97 14.08 -11.56
N MET A 76 17.32 13.08 -10.77
CA MET A 76 17.62 13.27 -9.34
C MET A 76 18.79 14.24 -9.14
N VAL A 77 19.87 14.10 -9.91
CA VAL A 77 21.02 15.02 -9.84
C VAL A 77 20.56 16.46 -10.12
N GLU A 78 19.86 16.69 -11.23
CA GLU A 78 19.33 18.01 -11.60
C GLU A 78 18.50 18.63 -10.48
N VAL A 79 17.55 17.86 -9.93
CA VAL A 79 16.63 18.36 -8.89
C VAL A 79 17.33 18.62 -7.59
N VAL A 80 18.30 17.75 -7.17
CA VAL A 80 19.12 17.96 -5.97
C VAL A 80 19.95 19.24 -6.07
N GLU A 81 20.63 19.45 -7.20
CA GLU A 81 21.44 20.64 -7.42
C GLU A 81 20.60 21.92 -7.40
N LYS A 82 19.52 21.95 -8.17
CA LYS A 82 18.68 23.14 -8.33
C LYS A 82 17.95 23.52 -7.05
N ASN A 83 17.49 22.55 -6.27
CA ASN A 83 16.62 22.77 -5.11
C ASN A 83 17.30 22.45 -3.78
N GLN A 84 18.62 22.15 -3.79
CA GLN A 84 19.41 21.86 -2.60
C GLN A 84 18.75 20.79 -1.70
N LEU A 85 18.34 19.65 -2.32
CA LEU A 85 17.71 18.59 -1.57
C LEU A 85 18.68 17.98 -0.56
N GLU A 86 18.20 17.80 0.66
CA GLU A 86 18.94 17.23 1.79
C GLU A 86 18.79 15.71 1.86
N VAL A 87 17.60 15.22 1.44
CA VAL A 87 17.21 13.80 1.49
C VAL A 87 16.54 13.41 0.18
N LEU A 88 16.90 12.25 -0.36
CA LEU A 88 16.16 11.50 -1.34
C LEU A 88 15.49 10.32 -0.64
N HIS A 89 14.18 10.39 -0.45
CA HIS A 89 13.38 9.25 0.05
C HIS A 89 12.82 8.48 -1.15
N VAL A 90 13.33 7.28 -1.34
CA VAL A 90 12.97 6.43 -2.47
C VAL A 90 12.17 5.23 -1.99
N HIS A 91 11.10 4.93 -2.68
CA HIS A 91 10.24 3.79 -2.44
C HIS A 91 10.61 2.68 -3.43
N TYR A 92 11.01 1.51 -2.93
CA TYR A 92 11.57 0.33 -3.58
C TYR A 92 13.11 0.32 -3.69
N ALA A 93 13.69 -0.85 -3.41
CA ALA A 93 15.11 -1.13 -3.60
C ALA A 93 15.54 -0.98 -5.06
N ILE A 94 14.73 -1.50 -5.97
CA ILE A 94 14.91 -1.37 -7.42
C ILE A 94 13.61 -0.90 -8.08
N PRO A 95 13.69 -0.06 -9.10
CA PRO A 95 14.88 0.61 -9.63
C PRO A 95 15.30 1.85 -8.83
N HIS A 96 14.48 2.33 -7.87
CA HIS A 96 14.57 3.67 -7.32
C HIS A 96 15.81 3.87 -6.42
N ALA A 97 16.08 2.95 -5.47
CA ALA A 97 17.27 3.10 -4.63
C ALA A 97 18.57 2.87 -5.43
N TYR A 98 18.56 2.00 -6.45
CA TYR A 98 19.67 1.85 -7.37
C TYR A 98 19.98 3.17 -8.09
N ALA A 99 18.95 3.80 -8.68
CA ALA A 99 19.10 5.09 -9.36
C ALA A 99 19.54 6.21 -8.40
N ALA A 100 19.04 6.22 -7.16
CA ALA A 100 19.43 7.20 -6.14
C ALA A 100 20.89 7.02 -5.71
N PHE A 101 21.39 5.79 -5.61
CA PHE A 101 22.81 5.54 -5.37
C PHE A 101 23.67 6.13 -6.49
N MET A 102 23.30 5.91 -7.76
CA MET A 102 24.03 6.48 -8.90
C MET A 102 23.98 8.01 -8.89
N ALA A 103 22.83 8.60 -8.61
CA ALA A 103 22.69 10.05 -8.46
C ALA A 103 23.61 10.59 -7.33
N LYS A 104 23.65 9.91 -6.18
CA LYS A 104 24.51 10.26 -5.05
C LYS A 104 26.00 10.21 -5.43
N GLN A 105 26.46 9.24 -6.23
CA GLN A 105 27.84 9.18 -6.69
C GLN A 105 28.17 10.36 -7.63
N MET A 106 27.31 10.65 -8.60
CA MET A 106 27.47 11.80 -9.51
C MET A 106 27.51 13.13 -8.77
N LEU A 107 26.68 13.30 -7.73
CA LEU A 107 26.65 14.50 -6.88
C LEU A 107 27.94 14.63 -6.06
N LYS A 108 28.46 13.51 -5.54
CA LYS A 108 29.71 13.49 -4.76
C LYS A 108 30.90 13.99 -5.56
N GLU A 109 30.99 13.68 -6.84
CA GLU A 109 32.03 14.22 -7.74
C GLU A 109 31.97 15.75 -7.90
N LYS A 110 30.73 16.29 -7.71
CA LYS A 110 30.52 17.77 -7.71
C LYS A 110 30.64 18.41 -6.32
N GLY A 111 31.07 17.67 -5.29
CA GLY A 111 31.19 18.16 -3.93
C GLY A 111 29.84 18.29 -3.18
N LEU A 112 28.77 17.71 -3.71
CA LEU A 112 27.43 17.71 -3.09
C LEU A 112 27.17 16.38 -2.39
N ASP A 113 26.45 16.43 -1.27
CA ASP A 113 26.04 15.23 -0.52
C ASP A 113 24.53 15.25 -0.27
N VAL A 114 23.86 14.17 -0.64
CA VAL A 114 22.45 13.92 -0.37
C VAL A 114 22.31 12.59 0.36
N LYS A 115 21.39 12.52 1.33
CA LYS A 115 21.11 11.28 2.06
C LYS A 115 20.01 10.49 1.36
N VAL A 116 20.20 9.17 1.26
CA VAL A 116 19.24 8.25 0.63
C VAL A 116 18.55 7.42 1.70
N VAL A 117 17.24 7.61 1.83
CA VAL A 117 16.35 6.79 2.64
C VAL A 117 15.56 5.88 1.70
N THR A 118 15.57 4.57 1.95
CA THR A 118 14.88 3.57 1.11
C THR A 118 13.81 2.86 1.89
N THR A 119 12.56 2.93 1.41
CA THR A 119 11.44 2.14 1.96
C THR A 119 11.13 0.95 1.07
N LEU A 120 11.20 -0.25 1.65
CA LEU A 120 10.87 -1.52 1.00
C LEU A 120 9.36 -1.76 1.10
N HIS A 121 8.74 -2.18 -0.03
CA HIS A 121 7.28 -2.36 -0.11
C HIS A 121 6.83 -3.80 -0.39
N GLY A 122 7.75 -4.70 -0.73
CA GLY A 122 7.51 -6.13 -0.90
C GLY A 122 7.61 -6.63 -2.33
N THR A 123 7.01 -5.99 -3.33
CA THR A 123 7.17 -6.40 -4.75
C THR A 123 8.63 -6.41 -5.19
N ASP A 124 9.40 -5.43 -4.72
CA ASP A 124 10.85 -5.30 -4.92
C ASP A 124 11.67 -6.38 -4.19
N ILE A 125 11.07 -7.09 -3.28
CA ILE A 125 11.71 -8.13 -2.45
C ILE A 125 11.25 -9.52 -2.88
N THR A 126 9.94 -9.80 -2.80
CA THR A 126 9.38 -11.15 -2.91
C THR A 126 9.04 -11.56 -4.33
N LEU A 127 8.77 -10.61 -5.22
CA LEU A 127 8.37 -10.89 -6.61
C LEU A 127 9.51 -10.63 -7.59
N VAL A 128 9.84 -9.36 -7.81
CA VAL A 128 10.85 -8.97 -8.80
C VAL A 128 12.24 -9.18 -8.23
N GLY A 129 12.49 -8.74 -7.02
CA GLY A 129 13.82 -8.74 -6.40
C GLY A 129 14.37 -10.13 -6.11
N SER A 130 13.51 -11.11 -5.87
CA SER A 130 13.92 -12.51 -5.64
C SER A 130 14.38 -13.23 -6.92
N HIS A 131 14.09 -12.67 -8.11
CA HIS A 131 14.55 -13.25 -9.36
C HIS A 131 16.09 -13.13 -9.47
N PRO A 132 16.82 -14.20 -9.88
CA PRO A 132 18.29 -14.21 -9.93
C PRO A 132 18.90 -13.02 -10.67
N THR A 133 18.25 -12.54 -11.73
CA THR A 133 18.70 -11.38 -12.53
C THR A 133 18.81 -10.11 -11.72
N TYR A 134 17.95 -9.90 -10.71
CA TYR A 134 17.87 -8.65 -9.96
C TYR A 134 18.45 -8.75 -8.55
N LYS A 135 18.72 -9.96 -8.07
CA LYS A 135 19.14 -10.21 -6.67
C LYS A 135 20.33 -9.34 -6.25
N SER A 136 21.39 -9.32 -7.05
CA SER A 136 22.60 -8.53 -6.76
C SER A 136 22.31 -7.04 -6.72
N ALA A 137 21.44 -6.53 -7.60
CA ALA A 137 21.06 -5.12 -7.61
C ALA A 137 20.24 -4.74 -6.36
N VAL A 138 19.36 -5.62 -5.89
CA VAL A 138 18.58 -5.42 -4.65
C VAL A 138 19.50 -5.39 -3.43
N GLU A 139 20.38 -6.40 -3.28
CA GLU A 139 21.36 -6.44 -2.18
C GLU A 139 22.25 -5.19 -2.16
N PHE A 140 22.75 -4.82 -3.34
CA PHE A 140 23.57 -3.62 -3.48
C PHE A 140 22.82 -2.35 -3.08
N SER A 141 21.59 -2.16 -3.59
CA SER A 141 20.81 -0.95 -3.34
C SER A 141 20.45 -0.80 -1.85
N ILE A 142 20.04 -1.90 -1.19
CA ILE A 142 19.73 -1.89 0.24
C ILE A 142 20.97 -1.58 1.07
N ASN A 143 22.10 -2.25 0.81
CA ASN A 143 23.32 -2.10 1.59
C ASN A 143 23.99 -0.72 1.42
N ASN A 144 23.73 -0.03 0.33
CA ASN A 144 24.29 1.30 0.03
C ASN A 144 23.34 2.48 0.33
N SER A 145 22.14 2.23 0.82
CA SER A 145 21.26 3.29 1.32
C SER A 145 21.76 3.83 2.67
N ASP A 146 21.56 5.11 2.98
CA ASP A 146 21.94 5.66 4.30
C ASP A 146 21.03 5.07 5.40
N VAL A 147 19.72 5.02 5.15
CA VAL A 147 18.75 4.35 6.02
C VAL A 147 17.83 3.49 5.18
N VAL A 148 17.48 2.33 5.71
CA VAL A 148 16.51 1.40 5.09
C VAL A 148 15.35 1.17 6.03
N THR A 149 14.14 1.24 5.48
CA THR A 149 12.90 0.92 6.21
C THR A 149 12.10 -0.16 5.50
N ALA A 150 11.33 -0.92 6.24
CA ALA A 150 10.36 -1.88 5.73
C ALA A 150 8.99 -1.62 6.33
N VAL A 151 7.94 -1.90 5.56
CA VAL A 151 6.55 -1.60 5.95
C VAL A 151 5.96 -2.58 6.97
N SER A 152 6.68 -3.66 7.30
CA SER A 152 6.28 -4.65 8.31
C SER A 152 7.48 -5.43 8.84
N ASN A 153 7.35 -6.08 10.00
CA ASN A 153 8.35 -7.02 10.51
C ASN A 153 8.49 -8.22 9.57
N SER A 154 7.39 -8.74 9.07
CA SER A 154 7.37 -9.85 8.11
C SER A 154 8.20 -9.52 6.86
N LEU A 155 8.06 -8.32 6.29
CA LEU A 155 8.86 -7.91 5.13
C LEU A 155 10.35 -7.77 5.49
N LYS A 156 10.69 -7.18 6.64
CA LYS A 156 12.06 -7.11 7.16
C LYS A 156 12.69 -8.50 7.26
N GLU A 157 12.01 -9.43 7.91
CA GLU A 157 12.50 -10.82 8.08
C GLU A 157 12.65 -11.54 6.73
N THR A 158 11.67 -11.37 5.83
CA THR A 158 11.74 -11.95 4.49
C THR A 158 12.92 -11.40 3.71
N THR A 159 13.17 -10.08 3.80
CA THR A 159 14.32 -9.43 3.15
C THR A 159 15.64 -10.00 3.65
N THR A 160 15.82 -10.12 4.96
CA THR A 160 17.05 -10.65 5.55
C THR A 160 17.26 -12.16 5.29
N LYS A 161 16.17 -12.91 5.05
CA LYS A 161 16.25 -14.34 4.66
C LYS A 161 16.62 -14.52 3.18
N LEU A 162 16.14 -13.65 2.30
CA LEU A 162 16.34 -13.79 0.85
C LEU A 162 17.67 -13.20 0.36
N PHE A 163 18.17 -12.17 1.04
CA PHE A 163 19.30 -11.36 0.62
C PHE A 163 20.37 -11.26 1.68
N ASN A 164 21.63 -11.07 1.25
CA ASN A 164 22.75 -10.81 2.14
C ASN A 164 22.77 -9.34 2.54
N ILE A 165 21.97 -8.98 3.55
CA ILE A 165 21.81 -7.60 4.02
C ILE A 165 22.68 -7.37 5.26
N THR A 166 23.56 -6.38 5.16
CA THR A 166 24.42 -5.90 6.25
C THR A 166 23.87 -4.65 6.92
N LYS A 167 22.96 -3.93 6.23
CA LYS A 167 22.33 -2.72 6.72
C LYS A 167 21.19 -3.05 7.69
N GLU A 168 21.09 -2.29 8.78
CA GLU A 168 19.90 -2.35 9.64
C GLU A 168 18.64 -1.93 8.87
N ILE A 169 17.60 -2.76 8.93
CA ILE A 169 16.28 -2.43 8.40
C ILE A 169 15.38 -2.03 9.56
N LYS A 170 14.93 -0.78 9.58
CA LYS A 170 13.96 -0.26 10.55
C LYS A 170 12.54 -0.55 10.07
N VAL A 171 11.67 -0.96 10.98
CA VAL A 171 10.24 -1.16 10.62
C VAL A 171 9.50 0.14 10.86
N ILE A 172 8.89 0.68 9.79
CA ILE A 172 7.93 1.78 9.84
C ILE A 172 6.71 1.33 9.07
N TYR A 173 5.63 1.12 9.79
CA TYR A 173 4.38 0.65 9.20
C TYR A 173 3.84 1.64 8.17
N ASN A 174 3.14 1.13 7.16
CA ASN A 174 2.28 1.98 6.35
C ASN A 174 1.21 2.63 7.24
N PHE A 175 0.69 3.74 6.79
CA PHE A 175 -0.24 4.56 7.56
C PHE A 175 -1.46 4.96 6.73
N ILE A 176 -2.44 5.48 7.42
CA ILE A 176 -3.63 6.09 6.84
C ILE A 176 -3.95 7.43 7.52
N ASP A 177 -4.58 8.32 6.78
CA ASP A 177 -5.21 9.50 7.34
C ASP A 177 -6.60 9.13 7.87
N THR A 178 -6.70 8.89 9.18
CA THR A 178 -7.96 8.49 9.84
C THR A 178 -9.06 9.55 9.74
N GLN A 179 -8.72 10.82 9.57
CA GLN A 179 -9.70 11.91 9.47
C GLN A 179 -10.54 11.81 8.19
N LYS A 180 -9.98 11.24 7.10
CA LYS A 180 -10.73 11.00 5.85
C LYS A 180 -11.92 10.06 6.09
N TYR A 181 -11.73 9.03 6.92
CA TYR A 181 -12.77 8.05 7.24
C TYR A 181 -13.80 8.62 8.21
N ASP A 182 -13.39 9.48 9.15
CA ASP A 182 -14.30 10.18 10.06
C ASP A 182 -15.25 11.13 9.31
N LYS A 183 -14.76 11.80 8.27
CA LYS A 183 -15.59 12.63 7.38
C LYS A 183 -16.56 11.78 6.56
N ALA A 184 -16.11 10.69 5.99
CA ALA A 184 -16.95 9.81 5.18
C ALA A 184 -18.12 9.20 5.97
N HIS A 185 -17.93 8.91 7.26
CA HIS A 185 -19.02 8.45 8.15
C HIS A 185 -20.07 9.50 8.44
N LYS A 186 -19.76 10.79 8.32
CA LYS A 186 -20.72 11.90 8.53
C LYS A 186 -21.53 12.23 7.29
N GLU A 187 -21.10 11.76 6.10
CA GLU A 187 -21.85 11.94 4.87
C GLU A 187 -23.06 10.99 4.84
N GLU A 188 -24.09 11.37 4.07
CA GLU A 188 -25.31 10.58 3.96
C GLU A 188 -25.02 9.16 3.46
N CYS A 189 -25.37 8.18 4.26
CA CYS A 189 -25.11 6.77 3.98
C CYS A 189 -26.02 6.27 2.84
N LYS A 190 -25.45 5.96 1.69
CA LYS A 190 -26.17 5.38 0.55
C LYS A 190 -26.27 3.85 0.58
N ARG A 191 -26.13 3.23 1.77
CA ARG A 191 -26.19 1.78 1.95
C ARG A 191 -27.45 1.18 1.29
N PHE A 192 -28.59 1.86 1.41
CA PHE A 192 -29.86 1.40 0.84
C PHE A 192 -29.90 1.32 -0.69
N ALA A 193 -28.98 1.99 -1.38
CA ALA A 193 -28.82 1.85 -2.84
C ALA A 193 -28.10 0.55 -3.24
N LEU A 194 -27.37 -0.08 -2.30
CA LEU A 194 -26.54 -1.25 -2.54
C LEU A 194 -27.15 -2.54 -1.96
N ALA A 195 -27.82 -2.45 -0.82
CA ALA A 195 -28.35 -3.62 -0.11
C ALA A 195 -29.60 -3.25 0.70
N LYS A 196 -30.50 -4.22 0.86
CA LYS A 196 -31.68 -4.09 1.74
C LYS A 196 -31.26 -4.06 3.21
N PRO A 197 -32.10 -3.57 4.14
CA PRO A 197 -31.73 -3.44 5.56
C PRO A 197 -31.26 -4.74 6.23
N HIS A 198 -31.77 -5.89 5.79
CA HIS A 198 -31.44 -7.20 6.34
C HIS A 198 -30.26 -7.90 5.60
N GLU A 199 -29.78 -7.33 4.50
CA GLU A 199 -28.65 -7.88 3.74
C GLU A 199 -27.32 -7.35 4.30
N ARG A 200 -26.29 -8.21 4.31
CA ARG A 200 -24.92 -7.85 4.70
C ARG A 200 -24.12 -7.46 3.47
N ILE A 201 -23.21 -6.50 3.65
CA ILE A 201 -22.31 -6.04 2.58
C ILE A 201 -20.90 -6.56 2.83
N PHE A 202 -20.41 -7.35 1.88
CA PHE A 202 -19.03 -7.78 1.78
C PHE A 202 -18.30 -6.90 0.76
N THR A 203 -17.04 -6.64 1.00
CA THR A 203 -16.21 -5.87 0.04
C THR A 203 -14.82 -6.48 -0.08
N HIS A 204 -14.29 -6.44 -1.29
CA HIS A 204 -12.90 -6.72 -1.61
C HIS A 204 -12.33 -5.58 -2.46
N VAL A 205 -11.13 -5.11 -2.14
CA VAL A 205 -10.42 -4.06 -2.87
C VAL A 205 -9.03 -4.55 -3.24
N SER A 206 -8.72 -4.66 -4.53
CA SER A 206 -7.38 -5.01 -4.99
C SER A 206 -7.18 -4.74 -6.49
N ASN A 207 -5.96 -4.95 -6.98
CA ASN A 207 -5.62 -4.91 -8.40
C ASN A 207 -5.82 -6.24 -9.14
N PHE A 208 -6.65 -7.13 -8.64
CA PHE A 208 -7.04 -8.43 -9.19
C PHE A 208 -5.91 -9.23 -9.86
N ARG A 209 -4.73 -9.22 -9.22
CA ARG A 209 -3.61 -10.09 -9.60
C ARG A 209 -3.75 -11.48 -8.98
N PRO A 210 -3.10 -12.52 -9.52
CA PRO A 210 -3.19 -13.89 -8.99
C PRO A 210 -2.94 -14.01 -7.49
N VAL A 211 -1.99 -13.25 -6.95
CA VAL A 211 -1.67 -13.21 -5.51
C VAL A 211 -2.83 -12.74 -4.63
N LYS A 212 -3.84 -12.06 -5.20
CA LYS A 212 -5.02 -11.56 -4.47
C LYS A 212 -6.14 -12.59 -4.35
N ARG A 213 -6.06 -13.69 -5.11
CA ARG A 213 -6.99 -14.84 -5.04
C ARG A 213 -8.46 -14.43 -5.08
N VAL A 214 -8.81 -13.59 -6.08
CA VAL A 214 -10.16 -13.02 -6.18
C VAL A 214 -11.27 -14.07 -6.37
N GLU A 215 -10.95 -15.24 -6.91
CA GLU A 215 -11.89 -16.37 -6.97
C GLU A 215 -12.22 -16.89 -5.58
N ASP A 216 -11.24 -16.90 -4.64
CA ASP A 216 -11.52 -17.31 -3.25
C ASP A 216 -12.44 -16.32 -2.56
N VAL A 217 -12.33 -15.01 -2.85
CA VAL A 217 -13.31 -14.01 -2.36
C VAL A 217 -14.72 -14.40 -2.77
N VAL A 218 -14.92 -14.78 -4.04
CA VAL A 218 -16.22 -15.21 -4.56
C VAL A 218 -16.70 -16.50 -3.89
N ARG A 219 -15.80 -17.48 -3.68
CA ARG A 219 -16.14 -18.76 -3.02
C ARG A 219 -16.50 -18.55 -1.55
N ILE A 220 -15.74 -17.77 -0.80
CA ILE A 220 -16.03 -17.44 0.60
C ILE A 220 -17.41 -16.76 0.70
N PHE A 221 -17.65 -15.75 -0.14
CA PHE A 221 -18.93 -15.07 -0.20
C PHE A 221 -20.08 -16.04 -0.53
N HIS A 222 -19.88 -16.94 -1.49
CA HIS A 222 -20.88 -17.95 -1.86
C HIS A 222 -21.27 -18.83 -0.67
N GLU A 223 -20.30 -19.29 0.13
CA GLU A 223 -20.58 -20.09 1.33
C GLU A 223 -21.40 -19.29 2.36
N VAL A 224 -21.00 -18.05 2.65
CA VAL A 224 -21.74 -17.20 3.61
C VAL A 224 -23.15 -16.88 3.14
N ARG A 225 -23.32 -16.61 1.83
CA ARG A 225 -24.61 -16.23 1.24
C ARG A 225 -25.67 -17.35 1.35
N LYS A 226 -25.26 -18.61 1.49
CA LYS A 226 -26.19 -19.74 1.72
C LYS A 226 -26.95 -19.58 3.04
N GLU A 227 -26.37 -18.93 4.03
CA GLU A 227 -26.91 -18.77 5.39
C GLU A 227 -27.46 -17.37 5.65
N ILE A 228 -26.79 -16.32 5.13
CA ILE A 228 -27.14 -14.92 5.39
C ILE A 228 -27.28 -14.16 4.07
N PRO A 229 -28.46 -13.56 3.78
CA PRO A 229 -28.63 -12.69 2.62
C PRO A 229 -27.57 -11.59 2.58
N SER A 230 -26.80 -11.53 1.49
CA SER A 230 -25.62 -10.67 1.41
C SER A 230 -25.35 -10.18 -0.01
N LYS A 231 -24.63 -9.08 -0.13
CA LYS A 231 -24.11 -8.52 -1.38
C LYS A 231 -22.57 -8.43 -1.31
N LEU A 232 -21.90 -8.67 -2.44
CA LEU A 232 -20.45 -8.57 -2.58
C LEU A 232 -20.08 -7.45 -3.52
N LEU A 233 -19.23 -6.54 -3.07
CA LEU A 233 -18.65 -5.45 -3.85
C LEU A 233 -17.19 -5.75 -4.17
N MET A 234 -16.88 -5.93 -5.45
CA MET A 234 -15.54 -6.21 -5.96
C MET A 234 -14.98 -4.92 -6.58
N ILE A 235 -14.00 -4.30 -5.93
CA ILE A 235 -13.44 -3.01 -6.33
C ILE A 235 -12.01 -3.20 -6.83
N GLY A 236 -11.76 -2.73 -8.04
CA GLY A 236 -10.48 -2.79 -8.73
C GLY A 236 -10.55 -3.49 -10.07
N GLU A 237 -9.41 -3.52 -10.74
CA GLU A 237 -9.23 -4.10 -12.08
C GLU A 237 -7.95 -4.96 -12.10
N GLY A 238 -7.93 -5.93 -13.00
CA GLY A 238 -6.75 -6.75 -13.19
C GLY A 238 -7.00 -8.06 -13.94
N PRO A 239 -5.93 -8.85 -14.16
CA PRO A 239 -6.00 -10.02 -15.04
C PRO A 239 -6.94 -11.13 -14.57
N GLU A 240 -7.25 -11.21 -13.26
CA GLU A 240 -8.11 -12.26 -12.71
C GLU A 240 -9.60 -11.86 -12.72
N ARG A 241 -9.98 -10.64 -13.18
CA ARG A 241 -11.37 -10.18 -13.18
C ARG A 241 -12.30 -11.13 -13.96
N SER A 242 -11.92 -11.48 -15.18
CA SER A 242 -12.76 -12.34 -16.04
C SER A 242 -12.98 -13.73 -15.45
N LYS A 243 -12.02 -14.28 -14.71
CA LYS A 243 -12.15 -15.56 -14.02
C LYS A 243 -13.17 -15.45 -12.87
N ALA A 244 -13.09 -14.37 -12.08
CA ALA A 244 -14.03 -14.12 -11.00
C ALA A 244 -15.47 -13.93 -11.54
N GLU A 245 -15.66 -13.16 -12.62
CA GLU A 245 -16.95 -12.96 -13.26
C GLU A 245 -17.54 -14.27 -13.81
N LYS A 246 -16.69 -15.13 -14.40
CA LYS A 246 -17.11 -16.47 -14.86
C LYS A 246 -17.58 -17.34 -13.68
N LEU A 247 -16.79 -17.36 -12.59
CA LEU A 247 -17.14 -18.12 -11.38
C LEU A 247 -18.46 -17.65 -10.75
N VAL A 248 -18.72 -16.34 -10.72
CA VAL A 248 -19.98 -15.76 -10.23
C VAL A 248 -21.18 -16.30 -11.03
N LYS A 249 -21.07 -16.44 -12.35
CA LYS A 249 -22.10 -17.02 -13.22
C LYS A 249 -22.27 -18.50 -12.95
N GLU A 250 -21.19 -19.26 -12.84
CA GLU A 250 -21.20 -20.71 -12.56
C GLU A 250 -21.88 -21.03 -11.22
N LEU A 251 -21.68 -20.16 -10.22
CA LEU A 251 -22.29 -20.29 -8.90
C LEU A 251 -23.73 -19.74 -8.81
N ASN A 252 -24.27 -19.15 -9.90
CA ASN A 252 -25.60 -18.53 -9.96
C ASN A 252 -25.84 -17.44 -8.90
N ILE A 253 -24.84 -16.56 -8.68
CA ILE A 253 -24.89 -15.45 -7.72
C ILE A 253 -24.72 -14.08 -8.38
N SER A 254 -24.96 -13.95 -9.67
CA SER A 254 -24.72 -12.72 -10.46
C SER A 254 -25.52 -11.51 -9.96
N GLU A 255 -26.69 -11.71 -9.34
CA GLU A 255 -27.51 -10.63 -8.79
C GLU A 255 -27.00 -10.06 -7.46
N ASP A 256 -26.03 -10.75 -6.84
CA ASP A 256 -25.51 -10.39 -5.53
C ASP A 256 -24.04 -9.95 -5.55
N VAL A 257 -23.38 -10.00 -6.72
CA VAL A 257 -21.97 -9.61 -6.87
C VAL A 257 -21.83 -8.46 -7.86
N PHE A 258 -21.22 -7.37 -7.41
CA PHE A 258 -21.04 -6.14 -8.19
C PHE A 258 -19.56 -5.86 -8.43
N PHE A 259 -19.13 -5.84 -9.69
CA PHE A 259 -17.79 -5.43 -10.09
C PHE A 259 -17.78 -3.93 -10.41
N LEU A 260 -17.19 -3.13 -9.53
CA LEU A 260 -17.26 -1.66 -9.60
C LEU A 260 -16.09 -1.03 -10.37
N GLY A 261 -15.12 -1.84 -10.81
CA GLY A 261 -13.91 -1.31 -11.45
C GLY A 261 -13.04 -0.48 -10.49
N ASN A 262 -12.18 0.37 -11.05
CA ASN A 262 -11.42 1.32 -10.25
C ASN A 262 -12.34 2.45 -9.77
N SER A 263 -12.43 2.63 -8.48
CA SER A 263 -13.30 3.65 -7.86
C SER A 263 -12.47 4.67 -7.09
N THR A 264 -12.84 5.94 -7.20
CA THR A 264 -12.33 7.02 -6.35
C THR A 264 -13.07 7.11 -5.01
N GLU A 265 -14.21 6.43 -4.88
CA GLU A 265 -15.12 6.46 -3.73
C GLU A 265 -14.90 5.29 -2.75
N VAL A 266 -13.72 4.62 -2.82
CA VAL A 266 -13.43 3.43 -2.00
C VAL A 266 -13.69 3.68 -0.51
N THR A 267 -13.27 4.83 0.01
CA THR A 267 -13.47 5.21 1.42
C THR A 267 -14.95 5.21 1.80
N LYS A 268 -15.82 5.76 0.95
CA LYS A 268 -17.27 5.78 1.20
C LYS A 268 -17.89 4.39 1.14
N ILE A 269 -17.47 3.57 0.17
CA ILE A 269 -17.95 2.20 0.03
C ILE A 269 -17.57 1.37 1.26
N LEU A 270 -16.35 1.49 1.74
CA LEU A 270 -15.89 0.80 2.93
C LEU A 270 -16.69 1.18 4.20
N CYS A 271 -17.17 2.42 4.32
CA CYS A 271 -18.05 2.83 5.43
C CYS A 271 -19.40 2.09 5.46
N TYR A 272 -19.85 1.53 4.32
CA TYR A 272 -21.08 0.74 4.23
C TYR A 272 -20.85 -0.76 4.41
N THR A 273 -19.62 -1.18 4.40
CA THR A 273 -19.20 -2.58 4.45
C THR A 273 -19.35 -3.17 5.85
N ASP A 274 -19.81 -4.40 5.91
CA ASP A 274 -19.86 -5.16 7.16
C ASP A 274 -18.62 -6.04 7.33
N ILE A 275 -18.21 -6.75 6.29
CA ILE A 275 -17.03 -7.62 6.27
C ILE A 275 -16.16 -7.30 5.05
N PHE A 276 -14.86 -7.15 5.28
CA PHE A 276 -13.86 -7.04 4.25
C PHE A 276 -13.12 -8.38 4.06
N LEU A 277 -13.06 -8.88 2.83
CA LEU A 277 -12.40 -10.15 2.50
C LEU A 277 -11.04 -9.90 1.86
N LEU A 278 -9.98 -10.51 2.40
CA LEU A 278 -8.62 -10.40 1.87
C LEU A 278 -7.89 -11.77 1.94
N PRO A 279 -8.26 -12.75 1.10
CA PRO A 279 -7.66 -14.09 1.07
C PRO A 279 -6.33 -14.12 0.30
N SER A 280 -5.55 -13.05 0.35
CA SER A 280 -4.31 -12.90 -0.42
C SER A 280 -3.28 -13.97 -0.09
N GLN A 281 -2.59 -14.47 -1.12
CA GLN A 281 -1.48 -15.42 -0.96
C GLN A 281 -0.29 -14.80 -0.24
N THR A 282 -0.04 -13.52 -0.47
CA THR A 282 1.00 -12.75 0.21
C THR A 282 0.62 -11.27 0.26
N GLU A 283 0.92 -10.65 1.39
CA GLU A 283 0.77 -9.21 1.61
C GLU A 283 1.99 -8.70 2.38
N SER A 284 2.59 -7.66 1.92
CA SER A 284 3.72 -7.05 2.63
C SER A 284 3.28 -6.31 3.89
N PHE A 285 2.04 -5.80 3.90
CA PHE A 285 1.44 -5.10 5.03
C PHE A 285 -0.08 -5.33 5.11
N GLY A 286 -0.80 -5.09 4.00
CA GLY A 286 -2.26 -5.18 3.98
C GLY A 286 -2.94 -3.81 4.10
N LEU A 287 -2.49 -2.82 3.32
CA LEU A 287 -3.06 -1.46 3.36
C LEU A 287 -4.57 -1.44 3.13
N ALA A 288 -5.09 -2.28 2.22
CA ALA A 288 -6.53 -2.37 1.98
C ALA A 288 -7.31 -2.88 3.20
N ALA A 289 -6.73 -3.81 3.99
CA ALA A 289 -7.31 -4.23 5.26
C ALA A 289 -7.31 -3.08 6.28
N LEU A 290 -6.20 -2.32 6.37
CA LEU A 290 -6.12 -1.16 7.25
C LEU A 290 -7.13 -0.07 6.86
N GLU A 291 -7.32 0.19 5.57
CA GLU A 291 -8.34 1.12 5.06
C GLU A 291 -9.76 0.66 5.43
N ALA A 292 -10.06 -0.63 5.28
CA ALA A 292 -11.34 -1.20 5.68
C ALA A 292 -11.57 -1.07 7.21
N MET A 293 -10.56 -1.35 8.01
CA MET A 293 -10.64 -1.20 9.48
C MET A 293 -10.86 0.25 9.90
N ALA A 294 -10.24 1.22 9.24
CA ALA A 294 -10.44 2.65 9.48
C ALA A 294 -11.88 3.09 9.17
N ALA A 295 -12.46 2.49 8.14
CA ALA A 295 -13.88 2.66 7.82
C ALA A 295 -14.82 1.92 8.81
N GLY A 296 -14.28 1.25 9.83
CA GLY A 296 -15.09 0.50 10.81
C GLY A 296 -15.64 -0.80 10.22
N THR A 297 -14.85 -1.54 9.46
CA THR A 297 -15.22 -2.82 8.87
C THR A 297 -14.41 -3.95 9.52
N ALA A 298 -15.05 -5.07 9.86
CA ALA A 298 -14.35 -6.26 10.34
C ALA A 298 -13.66 -6.97 9.16
N VAL A 299 -12.46 -7.53 9.39
CA VAL A 299 -11.60 -8.10 8.34
C VAL A 299 -11.49 -9.62 8.47
N ILE A 300 -11.77 -10.33 7.39
CA ILE A 300 -11.42 -11.75 7.25
C ILE A 300 -10.25 -11.84 6.25
N SER A 301 -9.11 -12.31 6.71
CA SER A 301 -7.91 -12.36 5.87
C SER A 301 -7.11 -13.65 6.11
N THR A 302 -6.15 -13.89 5.22
CA THR A 302 -5.14 -14.93 5.46
C THR A 302 -4.17 -14.50 6.57
N ASN A 303 -3.51 -15.48 7.20
CA ASN A 303 -2.47 -15.29 8.20
C ASN A 303 -1.08 -15.08 7.56
N THR A 304 -0.99 -14.54 6.34
CA THR A 304 0.23 -14.46 5.55
C THR A 304 0.88 -13.07 5.58
N GLY A 305 2.21 -13.05 5.51
CA GLY A 305 2.99 -11.82 5.40
C GLY A 305 2.78 -10.85 6.55
N GLY A 306 2.53 -9.58 6.24
CA GLY A 306 2.26 -8.52 7.21
C GLY A 306 0.81 -8.45 7.70
N LEU A 307 -0.11 -9.30 7.21
CA LEU A 307 -1.52 -9.26 7.62
C LEU A 307 -1.72 -9.48 9.12
N PRO A 308 -1.04 -10.42 9.80
CA PRO A 308 -1.16 -10.59 11.25
C PRO A 308 -0.68 -9.38 12.08
N GLU A 309 0.08 -8.48 11.49
CA GLU A 309 0.52 -7.24 12.15
C GLU A 309 -0.56 -6.14 12.11
N VAL A 310 -1.51 -6.26 11.17
CA VAL A 310 -2.62 -5.32 10.94
C VAL A 310 -3.94 -5.87 11.46
N ASN A 311 -4.31 -7.09 11.06
CA ASN A 311 -5.55 -7.74 11.47
C ASN A 311 -5.29 -8.64 12.68
N ILE A 312 -5.84 -8.30 13.84
CA ILE A 312 -5.66 -9.04 15.09
C ILE A 312 -6.76 -10.08 15.22
N ASP A 313 -6.34 -11.35 15.21
CA ASP A 313 -7.25 -12.51 15.28
C ASP A 313 -8.17 -12.47 16.48
N GLY A 314 -9.47 -12.68 16.25
CA GLY A 314 -10.51 -12.65 17.28
C GLY A 314 -10.82 -11.24 17.84
N VAL A 315 -10.16 -10.19 17.35
CA VAL A 315 -10.31 -8.81 17.86
C VAL A 315 -10.80 -7.85 16.78
N THR A 316 -10.05 -7.73 15.67
CA THR A 316 -10.39 -6.81 14.58
C THR A 316 -11.05 -7.54 13.40
N GLY A 317 -11.01 -8.83 13.44
CA GLY A 317 -11.51 -9.79 12.48
C GLY A 317 -10.95 -11.17 12.79
N TYR A 318 -10.79 -12.00 11.76
CA TYR A 318 -10.16 -13.32 11.92
C TYR A 318 -9.09 -13.55 10.87
N LEU A 319 -8.13 -14.39 11.23
CA LEU A 319 -7.07 -14.90 10.37
C LEU A 319 -7.34 -16.38 10.06
N SER A 320 -7.18 -16.77 8.80
CA SER A 320 -7.33 -18.17 8.37
C SER A 320 -6.13 -18.60 7.54
N ASP A 321 -5.90 -19.89 7.41
CA ASP A 321 -4.85 -20.42 6.56
C ASP A 321 -5.13 -20.15 5.08
N LEU A 322 -4.07 -20.02 4.31
CA LEU A 322 -4.15 -19.75 2.88
C LEU A 322 -4.97 -20.82 2.16
N GLY A 323 -6.05 -20.40 1.51
CA GLY A 323 -6.94 -21.29 0.74
C GLY A 323 -8.01 -21.99 1.57
N ASP A 324 -8.07 -21.77 2.87
CA ASP A 324 -9.13 -22.34 3.71
C ASP A 324 -10.41 -21.49 3.63
N ILE A 325 -11.15 -21.70 2.53
CA ILE A 325 -12.41 -21.01 2.24
C ILE A 325 -13.47 -21.29 3.30
N GLN A 326 -13.50 -22.53 3.82
CA GLN A 326 -14.51 -22.95 4.79
C GLN A 326 -14.30 -22.26 6.14
N ASP A 327 -13.06 -22.19 6.61
CA ASP A 327 -12.74 -21.47 7.84
C ASP A 327 -13.00 -19.97 7.71
N MET A 328 -12.61 -19.34 6.58
CA MET A 328 -12.91 -17.92 6.32
C MET A 328 -14.42 -17.64 6.31
N ALA A 329 -15.22 -18.51 5.68
CA ALA A 329 -16.69 -18.38 5.66
C ALA A 329 -17.28 -18.54 7.06
N LYS A 330 -16.85 -19.55 7.82
CA LYS A 330 -17.25 -19.78 9.21
C LYS A 330 -16.91 -18.58 10.10
N ASN A 331 -15.72 -18.02 9.95
CA ASN A 331 -15.26 -16.83 10.68
C ASN A 331 -16.13 -15.61 10.37
N ALA A 332 -16.47 -15.39 9.09
CA ALA A 332 -17.39 -14.33 8.68
C ALA A 332 -18.79 -14.53 9.29
N LEU A 333 -19.34 -15.74 9.23
CA LEU A 333 -20.64 -16.08 9.83
C LEU A 333 -20.65 -15.86 11.33
N SER A 334 -19.55 -16.17 12.05
CA SER A 334 -19.44 -15.97 13.50
C SER A 334 -19.54 -14.48 13.90
N ILE A 335 -18.96 -13.58 13.09
CA ILE A 335 -19.08 -12.13 13.29
C ILE A 335 -20.49 -11.65 13.00
N LEU A 336 -21.14 -12.22 11.98
CA LEU A 336 -22.47 -11.78 11.52
C LEU A 336 -23.63 -12.39 12.30
N LYS A 337 -23.36 -13.34 13.21
CA LYS A 337 -24.38 -14.06 14.01
C LYS A 337 -25.29 -13.11 14.77
N GLU A 338 -24.74 -12.04 15.31
CA GLU A 338 -25.47 -11.03 16.07
C GLU A 338 -24.96 -9.63 15.75
N ASP A 339 -25.85 -8.66 15.61
CA ASP A 339 -25.47 -7.27 15.33
C ASP A 339 -24.52 -6.69 16.39
N LYS A 340 -24.65 -7.11 17.64
CA LYS A 340 -23.78 -6.68 18.74
C LYS A 340 -22.34 -7.19 18.55
N ILE A 341 -22.17 -8.42 18.08
CA ILE A 341 -20.86 -9.01 17.80
C ILE A 341 -20.20 -8.23 16.66
N LEU A 342 -20.91 -8.03 15.55
CA LEU A 342 -20.44 -7.25 14.43
C LEU A 342 -20.03 -5.83 14.86
N ALA A 343 -20.87 -5.15 15.64
CA ALA A 343 -20.58 -3.81 16.12
C ALA A 343 -19.29 -3.76 16.98
N THR A 344 -19.05 -4.79 17.80
CA THR A 344 -17.84 -4.90 18.63
C THR A 344 -16.59 -5.05 17.75
N PHE A 345 -16.60 -5.95 16.75
CA PHE A 345 -15.48 -6.11 15.83
C PHE A 345 -15.21 -4.81 15.03
N LYS A 346 -16.26 -4.17 14.52
CA LYS A 346 -16.15 -2.88 13.81
C LYS A 346 -15.53 -1.79 14.69
N GLN A 347 -15.93 -1.70 15.96
CA GLN A 347 -15.36 -0.74 16.91
C GLN A 347 -13.88 -1.03 17.19
N HIS A 348 -13.53 -2.30 17.44
CA HIS A 348 -12.16 -2.71 17.71
C HIS A 348 -11.26 -2.48 16.49
N ALA A 349 -11.74 -2.84 15.28
CA ALA A 349 -11.03 -2.59 14.05
C ALA A 349 -10.66 -1.12 13.90
N ARG A 350 -11.64 -0.22 14.04
CA ARG A 350 -11.41 1.23 13.96
C ARG A 350 -10.49 1.75 15.08
N ALA A 351 -10.63 1.26 16.30
CA ALA A 351 -9.77 1.68 17.40
C ALA A 351 -8.31 1.28 17.18
N HIS A 352 -8.08 0.08 16.61
CA HIS A 352 -6.74 -0.44 16.33
C HIS A 352 -6.00 0.39 15.28
N THR A 353 -6.70 0.98 14.30
CA THR A 353 -6.05 1.78 13.24
C THR A 353 -5.34 3.03 13.74
N LYS A 354 -5.65 3.51 14.95
CA LYS A 354 -4.94 4.64 15.55
C LYS A 354 -3.43 4.42 15.65
N LYS A 355 -3.00 3.16 15.85
CA LYS A 355 -1.56 2.79 15.84
C LYS A 355 -0.87 3.13 14.52
N PHE A 356 -1.60 3.10 13.43
CA PHE A 356 -1.13 3.32 12.05
C PHE A 356 -1.60 4.67 11.49
N SER A 357 -1.97 5.61 12.36
CA SER A 357 -2.39 6.93 11.89
C SER A 357 -1.20 7.73 11.36
N LEU A 358 -1.46 8.57 10.36
CA LEU A 358 -0.47 9.52 9.83
C LEU A 358 0.17 10.36 10.95
N GLU A 359 -0.61 10.79 11.93
CA GLU A 359 -0.15 11.58 13.08
C GLU A 359 0.93 10.87 13.91
N ASN A 360 0.86 9.53 14.01
CA ASN A 360 1.84 8.73 14.74
C ASN A 360 3.07 8.36 13.88
N ILE A 361 2.89 8.17 12.58
CA ILE A 361 3.96 7.68 11.69
C ILE A 361 4.79 8.82 11.12
N LEU A 362 4.20 9.97 10.81
CA LEU A 362 4.90 11.11 10.22
C LEU A 362 6.10 11.58 11.06
N PRO A 363 5.99 11.76 12.40
CA PRO A 363 7.13 12.16 13.23
C PRO A 363 8.30 11.17 13.21
N VAL A 364 8.03 9.88 12.97
CA VAL A 364 9.08 8.85 12.88
C VAL A 364 9.92 9.09 11.62
N TYR A 365 9.28 9.39 10.47
CA TYR A 365 10.00 9.75 9.24
C TYR A 365 10.76 11.06 9.40
N GLU A 366 10.17 12.12 10.00
CA GLU A 366 10.86 13.38 10.27
C GLU A 366 12.11 13.16 11.15
N GLY A 367 12.01 12.29 12.16
CA GLY A 367 13.14 11.89 13.01
C GLY A 367 14.27 11.20 12.22
N ILE A 368 13.93 10.34 11.26
CA ILE A 368 14.91 9.70 10.37
C ILE A 368 15.60 10.75 9.51
N TYR A 369 14.88 11.62 8.84
CA TYR A 369 15.46 12.63 7.97
C TYR A 369 16.40 13.57 8.75
N THR A 370 15.97 14.01 9.91
CA THR A 370 16.76 14.86 10.80
C THR A 370 18.04 14.15 11.28
N SER A 371 17.95 12.87 11.65
CA SER A 371 19.13 12.11 12.11
C SER A 371 20.13 11.87 10.99
N CYS A 372 19.65 11.59 9.76
CA CYS A 372 20.50 11.44 8.59
C CYS A 372 21.29 12.72 8.27
N TYR A 373 20.65 13.88 8.43
CA TYR A 373 21.26 15.18 8.13
C TYR A 373 22.30 15.57 9.19
N LYS A 374 22.00 15.37 10.48
CA LYS A 374 22.90 15.73 11.60
C LYS A 374 24.16 14.88 11.68
N SER A 375 24.21 13.70 11.06
CA SER A 375 25.45 12.89 11.01
C SER A 375 26.55 13.49 10.11
N LYS A 376 26.39 14.73 9.67
CA LYS A 376 27.37 15.52 8.91
C LYS A 376 28.34 16.37 9.79
N VAL A 377 28.10 16.46 11.11
CA VAL A 377 28.90 17.27 12.04
C VAL A 377 29.89 16.41 12.79
#